data_247a525f2558ee768dbd696928bf0a3b
#
_entry.id   247a525f2558ee768dbd696928bf0a3b
#
_cell.length_a   1.000
_cell.length_b   1.000
_cell.length_c   1.000
_cell.angle_alpha   90.00
_cell.angle_beta   90.00
_cell.angle_gamma   90.00
#
_symmetry.space_group_name_H-M   'P 1'
#
loop_
_entity.id
_entity.type
_entity.pdbx_description
1 polymer ?
#
loop_
_entity_poly.entity_id
_entity_poly.type
_entity_poly.pdbx_seq_one_letter_code
_entity_poly.pdbx_strand_id
1 'polypeptide(L)'
;TIGTLADKTAYGFVAHYYEDKGIRKRRCEIERIVSGCVGVRRTTGQHPGGIIVLPLGEEINSFTPVQHPANDMTTDIVTTHFDYHSIDHNLLKLDILGHDDPTMIKTLEEYISSPAMDNEYNETDNRFDATKIPLDDQGVISLFHDTSALGIKPDDIGGCPVGCLGIPEFGTDFVIQMVVDTKPNTISDLIRISGLSHGTDVWLNNAQELIRSGKATISTAICTRDDIMTYLINKGMDSEESFTIMERVRKGTVAKGKCKEWPEFKKDMAEHNV
;
A
#
# COMPACT_ATOMS: atom_id res chain seq x y z
N THR A 1 -5.13 0.62 19.97
CA THR A 1 -5.91 -0.28 20.87
C THR A 1 -4.98 -0.98 21.83
N ILE A 2 -5.33 -1.03 23.13
CA ILE A 2 -4.53 -1.76 24.14
C ILE A 2 -4.39 -3.24 23.76
N GLY A 3 -5.38 -3.80 23.08
CA GLY A 3 -5.34 -5.17 22.58
C GLY A 3 -4.22 -5.50 21.60
N THR A 4 -3.54 -4.50 21.07
CA THR A 4 -2.37 -4.66 20.18
C THR A 4 -1.05 -4.42 20.88
N LEU A 5 -1.06 -4.00 22.17
CA LEU A 5 0.17 -3.77 22.92
C LEU A 5 0.81 -5.11 23.28
N ALA A 6 2.12 -5.22 23.06
CA ALA A 6 2.92 -6.31 23.56
C ALA A 6 2.92 -6.29 25.11
N ASP A 7 3.04 -7.46 25.74
CA ASP A 7 3.00 -7.62 27.20
C ASP A 7 3.88 -6.63 27.98
N LYS A 8 5.09 -6.36 27.49
CA LYS A 8 5.99 -5.39 28.11
C LYS A 8 5.44 -3.97 28.14
N THR A 9 4.76 -3.54 27.07
CA THR A 9 4.18 -2.19 26.96
C THR A 9 2.94 -2.10 27.86
N ALA A 10 2.10 -3.14 27.88
CA ALA A 10 0.95 -3.21 28.77
C ALA A 10 1.37 -3.18 30.24
N TYR A 11 2.46 -3.88 30.60
CA TYR A 11 3.05 -3.83 31.94
C TYR A 11 3.45 -2.39 32.32
N GLY A 12 4.16 -1.70 31.44
CA GLY A 12 4.56 -0.31 31.66
C GLY A 12 3.37 0.61 31.94
N PHE A 13 2.30 0.50 31.17
CA PHE A 13 1.08 1.29 31.38
C PHE A 13 0.43 1.03 32.73
N VAL A 14 0.29 -0.23 33.12
CA VAL A 14 -0.35 -0.60 34.40
C VAL A 14 0.54 -0.16 35.57
N ALA A 15 1.85 -0.34 35.48
CA ALA A 15 2.79 0.09 36.50
C ALA A 15 2.71 1.61 36.71
N HIS A 16 2.80 2.38 35.62
CA HIS A 16 2.75 3.83 35.66
C HIS A 16 1.41 4.35 36.19
N TYR A 17 0.29 3.75 35.82
CA TYR A 17 -1.01 4.08 36.37
C TYR A 17 -1.04 4.00 37.91
N TYR A 18 -0.44 2.95 38.50
CA TYR A 18 -0.38 2.81 39.93
C TYR A 18 0.61 3.78 40.58
N GLU A 19 1.72 4.07 39.92
CA GLU A 19 2.67 5.10 40.36
C GLU A 19 2.03 6.48 40.43
N ASP A 20 1.29 6.87 39.39
CA ASP A 20 0.55 8.15 39.32
C ASP A 20 -0.49 8.27 40.44
N LYS A 21 -1.07 7.18 40.87
CA LYS A 21 -2.04 7.13 41.97
C LYS A 21 -1.38 7.01 43.35
N GLY A 22 -0.04 6.94 43.41
CA GLY A 22 0.69 6.72 44.67
C GLY A 22 0.46 5.35 45.29
N ILE A 23 -0.01 4.38 44.52
CA ILE A 23 -0.34 3.02 45.00
C ILE A 23 0.79 2.06 44.63
N ARG A 24 1.46 1.52 45.62
CA ARG A 24 2.49 0.50 45.40
C ARG A 24 1.86 -0.88 45.25
N LYS A 25 2.06 -1.54 44.09
CA LYS A 25 1.65 -2.89 43.78
C LYS A 25 2.86 -3.80 43.60
N ARG A 26 2.71 -5.08 43.96
CA ARG A 26 3.72 -6.10 43.69
C ARG A 26 3.71 -6.45 42.22
N ARG A 27 4.87 -6.86 41.68
CA ARG A 27 5.03 -7.25 40.28
C ARG A 27 4.02 -8.28 39.81
N CYS A 28 3.79 -9.32 40.63
CA CYS A 28 2.80 -10.37 40.32
C CYS A 28 1.36 -9.84 40.17
N GLU A 29 1.00 -8.82 40.95
CA GLU A 29 -0.32 -8.19 40.83
C GLU A 29 -0.43 -7.33 39.57
N ILE A 30 0.62 -6.62 39.21
CA ILE A 30 0.68 -5.89 37.95
C ILE A 30 0.58 -6.86 36.76
N GLU A 31 1.33 -7.97 36.79
CA GLU A 31 1.30 -9.00 35.74
C GLU A 31 -0.10 -9.64 35.62
N ARG A 32 -0.79 -9.90 36.75
CA ARG A 32 -2.17 -10.40 36.73
C ARG A 32 -3.12 -9.43 36.03
N ILE A 33 -3.01 -8.13 36.31
CA ILE A 33 -3.85 -7.10 35.69
C ILE A 33 -3.50 -6.96 34.20
N VAL A 34 -2.22 -6.98 33.86
CA VAL A 34 -1.75 -6.95 32.46
C VAL A 34 -2.35 -8.10 31.66
N SER A 35 -2.33 -9.32 32.22
CA SER A 35 -2.94 -10.49 31.58
C SER A 35 -4.43 -10.31 31.28
N GLY A 36 -5.17 -9.59 32.15
CA GLY A 36 -6.57 -9.26 31.92
C GLY A 36 -6.79 -8.06 30.96
N CYS A 37 -5.77 -7.23 30.75
CA CYS A 37 -5.85 -6.05 29.87
C CYS A 37 -5.42 -6.32 28.44
N VAL A 38 -4.55 -7.31 28.23
CA VAL A 38 -4.09 -7.69 26.88
C VAL A 38 -5.26 -8.27 26.09
N GLY A 39 -5.45 -7.78 24.85
CA GLY A 39 -6.56 -8.18 23.99
C GLY A 39 -7.86 -7.40 24.20
N VAL A 40 -7.98 -6.61 25.26
CA VAL A 40 -9.17 -5.77 25.50
C VAL A 40 -9.12 -4.52 24.61
N ARG A 41 -10.18 -4.28 23.86
CA ARG A 41 -10.31 -3.07 23.02
C ARG A 41 -10.55 -1.84 23.92
N ARG A 42 -9.74 -0.81 23.74
CA ARG A 42 -9.85 0.44 24.49
C ARG A 42 -10.75 1.45 23.80
N THR A 43 -10.61 1.55 22.48
CA THR A 43 -11.32 2.54 21.66
C THR A 43 -11.55 1.98 20.28
N THR A 44 -12.39 2.65 19.53
CA THR A 44 -12.65 2.37 18.12
C THR A 44 -12.07 3.46 17.26
N GLY A 45 -11.66 3.11 16.05
CA GLY A 45 -11.20 4.06 15.04
C GLY A 45 -12.07 3.97 13.81
N GLN A 46 -11.94 4.98 12.96
CA GLN A 46 -12.55 5.02 11.64
C GLN A 46 -11.56 4.49 10.60
N HIS A 47 -12.05 3.68 9.65
CA HIS A 47 -11.28 3.39 8.44
C HIS A 47 -11.26 4.65 7.55
N PRO A 48 -10.10 5.09 7.04
CA PRO A 48 -9.99 6.40 6.36
C PRO A 48 -10.73 6.46 5.02
N GLY A 49 -10.96 5.35 4.35
CA GLY A 49 -11.58 5.31 3.02
C GLY A 49 -12.67 4.25 2.85
N GLY A 50 -12.96 3.46 3.89
CA GLY A 50 -13.94 2.38 3.81
C GLY A 50 -15.38 2.87 4.00
N ILE A 51 -16.23 2.61 3.01
CA ILE A 51 -17.68 2.90 3.07
C ILE A 51 -18.44 1.59 2.92
N ILE A 52 -19.37 1.34 3.85
CA ILE A 52 -20.26 0.18 3.79
C ILE A 52 -21.45 0.52 2.92
N VAL A 53 -21.73 -0.34 1.94
CA VAL A 53 -22.89 -0.26 1.06
C VAL A 53 -23.91 -1.30 1.50
N LEU A 54 -25.13 -0.82 1.74
CA LEU A 54 -26.26 -1.65 2.13
C LEU A 54 -27.02 -2.17 0.91
N PRO A 55 -27.64 -3.34 0.98
CA PRO A 55 -28.65 -3.75 0.00
C PRO A 55 -29.81 -2.74 -0.05
N LEU A 56 -30.40 -2.59 -1.21
CA LEU A 56 -31.51 -1.66 -1.41
C LEU A 56 -32.70 -2.01 -0.51
N GLY A 57 -33.16 -1.02 0.26
CA GLY A 57 -34.29 -1.18 1.17
C GLY A 57 -33.93 -1.68 2.57
N GLU A 58 -32.65 -1.98 2.83
CA GLU A 58 -32.19 -2.42 4.14
C GLU A 58 -31.62 -1.25 4.95
N GLU A 59 -31.68 -1.39 6.28
CA GLU A 59 -31.09 -0.44 7.23
C GLU A 59 -29.88 -1.04 7.92
N ILE A 60 -28.90 -0.19 8.24
CA ILE A 60 -27.63 -0.62 8.86
C ILE A 60 -27.85 -1.37 10.20
N ASN A 61 -28.88 -0.98 10.96
CA ASN A 61 -29.20 -1.60 12.24
C ASN A 61 -29.67 -3.05 12.14
N SER A 62 -30.04 -3.51 10.93
CA SER A 62 -30.34 -4.93 10.67
C SER A 62 -29.06 -5.79 10.66
N PHE A 63 -27.89 -5.19 10.47
CA PHE A 63 -26.60 -5.88 10.34
C PHE A 63 -25.68 -5.64 11.53
N THR A 64 -25.66 -4.43 12.08
CA THR A 64 -24.73 -4.02 13.13
C THR A 64 -25.26 -2.82 13.89
N PRO A 65 -25.01 -2.72 15.20
CA PRO A 65 -25.11 -1.43 15.87
C PRO A 65 -24.16 -0.40 15.25
N VAL A 66 -24.48 0.85 15.40
CA VAL A 66 -23.66 1.97 14.94
C VAL A 66 -23.11 2.77 16.11
N GLN A 67 -22.03 3.50 15.88
CA GLN A 67 -21.35 4.29 16.90
C GLN A 67 -20.61 5.48 16.31
N HIS A 68 -20.34 6.47 17.15
CA HIS A 68 -19.35 7.49 16.82
C HIS A 68 -17.93 6.96 17.15
N PRO A 69 -16.98 7.02 16.21
CA PRO A 69 -15.62 6.53 16.44
C PRO A 69 -14.96 7.29 17.62
N ALA A 70 -14.22 6.57 18.45
CA ALA A 70 -13.59 7.07 19.66
C ALA A 70 -14.55 7.72 20.67
N ASN A 71 -15.85 7.49 20.57
CA ASN A 71 -16.91 8.15 21.35
C ASN A 71 -16.95 9.68 21.16
N ASP A 72 -16.50 10.17 20.03
CA ASP A 72 -16.53 11.59 19.70
C ASP A 72 -17.93 11.97 19.18
N MET A 73 -18.72 12.58 20.04
CA MET A 73 -20.08 13.05 19.72
C MET A 73 -20.11 14.40 19.01
N THR A 74 -18.96 15.00 18.74
CA THR A 74 -18.86 16.29 18.02
C THR A 74 -18.82 16.14 16.51
N THR A 75 -18.64 14.89 16.03
CA THR A 75 -18.60 14.55 14.60
C THR A 75 -19.89 13.91 14.14
N ASP A 76 -20.27 14.18 12.89
CA ASP A 76 -21.40 13.50 12.22
C ASP A 76 -21.02 12.11 11.68
N ILE A 77 -19.76 11.69 11.87
CA ILE A 77 -19.28 10.43 11.38
C ILE A 77 -19.85 9.27 12.20
N VAL A 78 -20.50 8.34 11.52
CA VAL A 78 -21.05 7.12 12.09
C VAL A 78 -20.34 5.92 11.48
N THR A 79 -19.92 4.98 12.34
CA THR A 79 -19.26 3.75 11.92
C THR A 79 -20.01 2.52 12.40
N THR A 80 -19.78 1.40 11.75
CA THR A 80 -20.25 0.10 12.25
C THR A 80 -19.58 -0.23 13.57
N HIS A 81 -20.33 -0.81 14.51
CA HIS A 81 -19.75 -1.29 15.77
C HIS A 81 -19.02 -2.62 15.60
N PHE A 82 -19.61 -3.53 14.82
CA PHE A 82 -18.95 -4.78 14.50
C PHE A 82 -17.77 -4.56 13.57
N ASP A 83 -16.72 -5.35 13.77
CA ASP A 83 -15.61 -5.45 12.83
C ASP A 83 -16.11 -5.93 11.47
N TYR A 84 -15.62 -5.32 10.39
CA TYR A 84 -16.09 -5.63 9.04
C TYR A 84 -15.95 -7.12 8.70
N HIS A 85 -14.87 -7.78 9.10
CA HIS A 85 -14.68 -9.21 8.87
C HIS A 85 -15.71 -10.13 9.52
N SER A 86 -16.51 -9.59 10.46
CA SER A 86 -17.63 -10.31 11.08
C SER A 86 -18.94 -10.16 10.30
N ILE A 87 -19.01 -9.21 9.35
CA ILE A 87 -20.22 -8.86 8.58
C ILE A 87 -19.96 -8.79 7.06
N ASP A 88 -18.79 -9.16 6.59
CA ASP A 88 -18.37 -9.08 5.19
C ASP A 88 -19.14 -10.02 4.25
N HIS A 89 -19.75 -11.06 4.79
CA HIS A 89 -20.62 -11.96 4.01
C HIS A 89 -21.94 -11.31 3.56
N ASN A 90 -22.38 -10.27 4.24
CA ASN A 90 -23.68 -9.65 4.03
C ASN A 90 -23.61 -8.22 3.48
N LEU A 91 -22.47 -7.58 3.59
CA LEU A 91 -22.28 -6.16 3.25
C LEU A 91 -21.07 -5.97 2.34
N LEU A 92 -21.25 -5.13 1.33
CA LEU A 92 -20.15 -4.68 0.48
C LEU A 92 -19.43 -3.51 1.14
N LYS A 93 -18.10 -3.56 1.19
CA LYS A 93 -17.26 -2.42 1.55
C LYS A 93 -16.57 -1.88 0.30
N LEU A 94 -16.74 -0.60 0.05
CA LEU A 94 -15.94 0.13 -0.92
C LEU A 94 -14.80 0.83 -0.18
N ASP A 95 -13.58 0.61 -0.62
CA ASP A 95 -12.41 1.35 -0.16
C ASP A 95 -12.15 2.50 -1.15
N ILE A 96 -12.56 3.71 -0.76
CA ILE A 96 -12.39 4.91 -1.57
C ILE A 96 -11.14 5.63 -1.06
N LEU A 97 -10.07 5.50 -1.83
CA LEU A 97 -8.81 6.17 -1.55
C LEU A 97 -8.65 7.34 -2.52
N GLY A 98 -8.44 8.54 -1.98
CA GLY A 98 -8.13 9.72 -2.78
C GLY A 98 -6.70 9.62 -3.33
N HIS A 99 -6.55 9.83 -4.64
CA HIS A 99 -5.27 9.98 -5.30
C HIS A 99 -5.21 11.33 -6.00
N ASP A 100 -4.04 11.97 -5.99
CA ASP A 100 -3.85 13.25 -6.68
C ASP A 100 -3.73 13.07 -8.20
N ASP A 101 -3.25 11.90 -8.66
CA ASP A 101 -3.01 11.63 -10.08
C ASP A 101 -4.23 11.84 -10.98
N PRO A 102 -5.44 11.29 -10.68
CA PRO A 102 -6.61 11.53 -11.52
C PRO A 102 -7.00 13.02 -11.59
N THR A 103 -6.82 13.77 -10.51
CA THR A 103 -7.08 15.21 -10.47
C THR A 103 -6.08 15.97 -11.33
N MET A 104 -4.81 15.61 -11.28
CA MET A 104 -3.76 16.19 -12.10
C MET A 104 -4.00 15.93 -13.60
N ILE A 105 -4.32 14.70 -13.96
CA ILE A 105 -4.64 14.33 -15.35
C ILE A 105 -5.84 15.13 -15.85
N LYS A 106 -6.92 15.19 -15.09
CA LYS A 106 -8.10 15.97 -15.45
C LYS A 106 -7.79 17.46 -15.63
N THR A 107 -7.00 18.03 -14.73
CA THR A 107 -6.58 19.44 -14.82
C THR A 107 -5.75 19.69 -16.08
N LEU A 108 -4.85 18.78 -16.42
CA LEU A 108 -4.05 18.86 -17.66
C LEU A 108 -4.94 18.72 -18.90
N GLU A 109 -5.91 17.83 -18.91
CA GLU A 109 -6.88 17.71 -20.00
C GLU A 109 -7.68 19.01 -20.20
N GLU A 110 -8.10 19.65 -19.11
CA GLU A 110 -8.82 20.92 -19.15
C GLU A 110 -7.93 22.05 -19.66
N TYR A 111 -6.67 22.12 -19.28
CA TYR A 111 -5.73 23.13 -19.77
C TYR A 111 -5.40 22.95 -21.26
N ILE A 112 -5.07 21.75 -21.68
CA ILE A 112 -4.75 21.44 -23.08
C ILE A 112 -5.95 21.71 -23.99
N SER A 113 -7.16 21.38 -23.53
CA SER A 113 -8.40 21.60 -24.27
C SER A 113 -8.95 23.03 -24.15
N SER A 114 -8.27 23.93 -23.42
CA SER A 114 -8.70 25.30 -23.25
C SER A 114 -8.53 26.11 -24.54
N PRO A 115 -9.52 26.93 -24.94
CA PRO A 115 -9.39 27.85 -26.09
C PRO A 115 -8.24 28.86 -25.96
N ALA A 116 -7.71 29.06 -24.76
CA ALA A 116 -6.56 29.92 -24.50
C ALA A 116 -5.21 29.29 -24.94
N MET A 117 -5.22 27.98 -25.15
CA MET A 117 -4.05 27.26 -25.68
C MET A 117 -4.16 27.12 -27.18
N ASP A 118 -3.21 27.71 -27.89
CA ASP A 118 -3.10 27.57 -29.36
C ASP A 118 -2.46 26.20 -29.67
N ASN A 119 -3.29 25.19 -29.85
CA ASN A 119 -2.84 23.83 -30.16
C ASN A 119 -3.86 23.08 -31.04
N GLU A 120 -3.44 21.93 -31.57
CA GLU A 120 -4.23 21.10 -32.49
C GLU A 120 -5.57 20.57 -31.89
N TYR A 121 -5.72 20.55 -30.59
CA TYR A 121 -6.95 20.07 -29.92
C TYR A 121 -8.06 21.13 -29.93
N ASN A 122 -7.74 22.40 -30.15
CA ASN A 122 -8.72 23.50 -30.26
C ASN A 122 -9.30 23.67 -31.67
N GLU A 123 -8.57 23.24 -32.69
CA GLU A 123 -9.01 23.36 -34.09
C GLU A 123 -10.01 22.26 -34.51
N THR A 124 -9.99 21.16 -33.79
CA THR A 124 -10.81 19.99 -34.12
C THR A 124 -11.67 19.62 -32.94
N ASP A 125 -12.77 19.83 -32.65
CA ASP A 125 -13.66 19.35 -31.56
C ASP A 125 -13.16 18.05 -30.83
N ASN A 126 -11.88 17.80 -30.93
CA ASN A 126 -11.16 16.62 -30.50
C ASN A 126 -10.48 16.93 -29.16
N ARG A 127 -11.17 16.66 -28.05
CA ARG A 127 -10.62 16.84 -26.71
C ARG A 127 -9.39 15.93 -26.51
N PHE A 128 -8.37 16.46 -25.85
CA PHE A 128 -7.23 15.66 -25.42
C PHE A 128 -7.72 14.51 -24.53
N ASP A 129 -7.26 13.30 -24.81
CA ASP A 129 -7.62 12.07 -24.12
C ASP A 129 -6.34 11.43 -23.56
N ALA A 130 -6.15 11.52 -22.25
CA ALA A 130 -4.98 11.00 -21.55
C ALA A 130 -4.78 9.48 -21.74
N THR A 131 -5.85 8.74 -22.04
CA THR A 131 -5.76 7.28 -22.27
C THR A 131 -5.04 6.92 -23.58
N LYS A 132 -4.88 7.90 -24.48
CA LYS A 132 -4.20 7.74 -25.77
C LYS A 132 -2.73 8.14 -25.75
N ILE A 133 -2.22 8.60 -24.58
CA ILE A 133 -0.79 8.94 -24.43
C ILE A 133 0.05 7.68 -24.67
N PRO A 134 1.04 7.71 -25.57
CA PRO A 134 1.95 6.59 -25.74
C PRO A 134 2.80 6.38 -24.48
N LEU A 135 2.91 5.12 -24.03
CA LEU A 135 3.62 4.76 -22.80
C LEU A 135 5.09 4.38 -23.05
N ASP A 136 5.56 4.51 -24.29
CA ASP A 136 6.88 4.11 -24.75
C ASP A 136 7.74 5.29 -25.25
N ASP A 137 7.30 6.52 -24.98
CA ASP A 137 8.06 7.72 -25.36
C ASP A 137 9.42 7.77 -24.65
N GLN A 138 10.50 7.71 -25.44
CA GLN A 138 11.85 7.64 -24.92
C GLN A 138 12.29 8.95 -24.26
N GLY A 139 11.75 10.09 -24.68
CA GLY A 139 12.00 11.39 -24.05
C GLY A 139 11.43 11.42 -22.62
N VAL A 140 10.24 10.88 -22.43
CA VAL A 140 9.62 10.74 -21.09
C VAL A 140 10.37 9.71 -20.23
N ILE A 141 10.74 8.57 -20.78
CA ILE A 141 11.51 7.54 -20.06
C ILE A 141 12.88 8.09 -19.64
N SER A 142 13.51 8.94 -20.44
CA SER A 142 14.81 9.53 -20.11
C SER A 142 14.78 10.39 -18.83
N LEU A 143 13.62 10.90 -18.41
CA LEU A 143 13.46 11.61 -17.13
C LEU A 143 13.83 10.78 -15.91
N PHE A 144 13.77 9.46 -16.03
CA PHE A 144 14.16 8.52 -14.97
C PHE A 144 15.67 8.17 -15.02
N HIS A 145 16.41 8.72 -15.97
CA HIS A 145 17.86 8.54 -16.14
C HIS A 145 18.64 9.81 -15.78
N ASP A 146 18.18 10.96 -16.26
CA ASP A 146 18.80 12.26 -16.04
C ASP A 146 17.80 13.42 -16.19
N THR A 147 18.30 14.64 -16.20
CA THR A 147 17.48 15.87 -16.28
C THR A 147 17.50 16.52 -17.68
N SER A 148 18.18 15.91 -18.65
CA SER A 148 18.46 16.55 -19.96
C SER A 148 17.20 16.81 -20.78
N ALA A 149 16.20 15.93 -20.71
CA ALA A 149 14.92 16.11 -21.40
C ALA A 149 14.14 17.35 -20.91
N LEU A 150 14.38 17.81 -19.69
CA LEU A 150 13.81 19.06 -19.15
C LEU A 150 14.66 20.29 -19.48
N GLY A 151 15.86 20.13 -20.05
CA GLY A 151 16.77 21.21 -20.32
C GLY A 151 17.36 21.89 -19.07
N ILE A 152 17.34 21.22 -17.94
CA ILE A 152 17.83 21.72 -16.64
C ILE A 152 19.00 20.85 -16.14
N LYS A 153 19.71 21.37 -15.15
CA LYS A 153 20.79 20.63 -14.47
C LYS A 153 20.33 20.13 -13.11
N PRO A 154 20.95 19.08 -12.56
CA PRO A 154 20.66 18.61 -11.20
C PRO A 154 20.70 19.73 -10.14
N ASP A 155 21.62 20.67 -10.25
CA ASP A 155 21.77 21.78 -9.29
C ASP A 155 20.54 22.71 -9.30
N ASP A 156 19.82 22.82 -10.42
CA ASP A 156 18.61 23.64 -10.53
C ASP A 156 17.43 23.06 -9.74
N ILE A 157 17.51 21.78 -9.39
CA ILE A 157 16.49 21.03 -8.63
C ILE A 157 17.05 20.37 -7.38
N GLY A 158 17.94 21.09 -6.68
CA GLY A 158 18.47 20.66 -5.38
C GLY A 158 19.43 19.45 -5.44
N GLY A 159 20.08 19.23 -6.58
CA GLY A 159 21.05 18.15 -6.76
C GLY A 159 20.41 16.80 -7.14
N CYS A 160 19.12 16.77 -7.44
CA CYS A 160 18.45 15.52 -7.87
C CYS A 160 19.02 15.07 -9.23
N PRO A 161 19.56 13.84 -9.35
CA PRO A 161 20.23 13.38 -10.56
C PRO A 161 19.27 13.01 -11.68
N VAL A 162 17.97 12.92 -11.42
CA VAL A 162 16.92 12.48 -12.36
C VAL A 162 15.80 13.50 -12.48
N GLY A 163 15.08 13.49 -13.59
CA GLY A 163 14.01 14.44 -13.91
C GLY A 163 12.64 14.09 -13.33
N CYS A 164 12.52 13.02 -12.57
CA CYS A 164 11.23 12.51 -12.07
C CYS A 164 10.80 13.10 -10.71
N LEU A 165 11.51 14.09 -10.17
CA LEU A 165 11.25 14.68 -8.85
C LEU A 165 9.79 15.14 -8.64
N GLY A 166 9.17 15.69 -9.67
CA GLY A 166 7.78 16.16 -9.62
C GLY A 166 6.71 15.12 -9.95
N ILE A 167 7.12 13.89 -10.25
CA ILE A 167 6.17 12.81 -10.57
C ILE A 167 5.67 12.19 -9.27
N PRO A 168 4.34 12.07 -9.06
CA PRO A 168 3.78 11.42 -7.89
C PRO A 168 4.39 10.04 -7.64
N GLU A 169 4.63 9.70 -6.37
CA GLU A 169 5.31 8.49 -5.88
C GLU A 169 6.82 8.40 -6.22
N PHE A 170 7.33 9.08 -7.26
CA PHE A 170 8.74 9.01 -7.68
C PHE A 170 9.62 10.14 -7.12
N GLY A 171 9.04 11.11 -6.40
CA GLY A 171 9.74 12.30 -5.89
C GLY A 171 10.36 12.16 -4.49
N THR A 172 10.28 11.00 -3.84
CA THR A 172 10.93 10.78 -2.54
C THR A 172 12.38 10.33 -2.72
N ASP A 173 13.27 10.70 -1.79
CA ASP A 173 14.68 10.30 -1.82
C ASP A 173 14.86 8.79 -1.95
N PHE A 174 14.00 8.03 -1.25
CA PHE A 174 14.01 6.58 -1.30
C PHE A 174 13.74 6.04 -2.71
N VAL A 175 12.71 6.55 -3.38
CA VAL A 175 12.34 6.10 -4.74
C VAL A 175 13.31 6.64 -5.79
N ILE A 176 13.79 7.87 -5.65
CA ILE A 176 14.85 8.43 -6.51
C ILE A 176 16.09 7.51 -6.48
N GLN A 177 16.49 7.05 -5.29
CA GLN A 177 17.62 6.11 -5.19
C GLN A 177 17.30 4.77 -5.88
N MET A 178 16.07 4.26 -5.78
CA MET A 178 15.65 3.05 -6.50
C MET A 178 15.75 3.24 -8.02
N VAL A 179 15.29 4.37 -8.53
CA VAL A 179 15.37 4.73 -9.95
C VAL A 179 16.83 4.76 -10.43
N VAL A 180 17.71 5.41 -9.66
CA VAL A 180 19.16 5.46 -9.96
C VAL A 180 19.78 4.06 -9.97
N ASP A 181 19.41 3.21 -9.03
CA ASP A 181 19.94 1.83 -8.92
C ASP A 181 19.44 0.93 -10.07
N THR A 182 18.19 1.10 -10.51
CA THR A 182 17.53 0.18 -11.44
C THR A 182 17.60 0.62 -12.90
N LYS A 183 17.72 1.93 -13.16
CA LYS A 183 17.75 2.53 -14.50
C LYS A 183 16.62 2.02 -15.40
N PRO A 184 15.36 2.32 -15.09
CA PRO A 184 14.21 1.81 -15.82
C PRO A 184 14.19 2.27 -17.27
N ASN A 185 13.80 1.39 -18.18
CA ASN A 185 13.74 1.67 -19.62
C ASN A 185 12.32 1.56 -20.20
N THR A 186 11.38 1.09 -19.40
CA THR A 186 10.00 0.85 -19.80
C THR A 186 9.03 1.27 -18.72
N ILE A 187 7.77 1.52 -19.11
CA ILE A 187 6.68 1.73 -18.15
C ILE A 187 6.50 0.51 -17.20
N SER A 188 6.76 -0.69 -17.70
CA SER A 188 6.73 -1.92 -16.87
C SER A 188 7.76 -1.88 -15.76
N ASP A 189 8.96 -1.36 -16.02
CA ASP A 189 9.99 -1.20 -14.99
C ASP A 189 9.56 -0.16 -13.93
N LEU A 190 8.89 0.92 -14.35
CA LEU A 190 8.36 1.92 -13.44
C LEU A 190 7.27 1.35 -12.52
N ILE A 191 6.35 0.55 -13.07
CA ILE A 191 5.33 -0.16 -12.30
C ILE A 191 5.98 -1.08 -11.26
N ARG A 192 7.06 -1.77 -11.63
CA ARG A 192 7.82 -2.66 -10.73
C ARG A 192 8.52 -1.89 -9.61
N ILE A 193 9.13 -0.74 -9.93
CA ILE A 193 9.74 0.15 -8.94
C ILE A 193 8.67 0.65 -7.96
N SER A 194 7.52 1.11 -8.47
CA SER A 194 6.39 1.50 -7.63
C SER A 194 5.95 0.35 -6.71
N GLY A 195 5.82 -0.87 -7.22
CA GLY A 195 5.52 -2.05 -6.39
C GLY A 195 6.52 -2.28 -5.25
N LEU A 196 7.81 -2.19 -5.55
CA LEU A 196 8.88 -2.39 -4.57
C LEU A 196 8.99 -1.24 -3.54
N SER A 197 8.50 -0.03 -3.87
CA SER A 197 8.54 1.13 -2.98
C SER A 197 7.58 1.05 -1.79
N HIS A 198 6.57 0.18 -1.87
CA HIS A 198 5.54 0.01 -0.83
C HIS A 198 5.96 -0.84 0.39
N GLY A 199 7.25 -1.10 0.56
CA GLY A 199 7.77 -1.78 1.73
C GLY A 199 9.29 -1.71 1.78
N THR A 200 9.85 -1.06 2.81
CA THR A 200 11.30 -0.90 2.94
C THR A 200 12.04 -2.24 2.91
N ASP A 201 11.53 -3.23 3.61
CA ASP A 201 12.11 -4.57 3.67
C ASP A 201 11.94 -5.39 2.38
N VAL A 202 11.09 -4.94 1.45
CA VAL A 202 10.94 -5.56 0.13
C VAL A 202 12.07 -5.14 -0.79
N TRP A 203 12.50 -3.88 -0.67
CA TRP A 203 13.60 -3.33 -1.45
C TRP A 203 14.95 -3.51 -0.76
N LEU A 204 15.14 -2.87 0.42
CA LEU A 204 16.41 -2.87 1.14
C LEU A 204 16.80 -4.28 1.59
N ASN A 205 18.08 -4.63 1.36
CA ASN A 205 18.65 -5.94 1.69
C ASN A 205 17.94 -7.14 1.01
N ASN A 206 17.15 -6.89 -0.02
CA ASN A 206 16.40 -7.90 -0.76
C ASN A 206 16.52 -7.64 -2.28
N ALA A 207 15.51 -7.10 -2.95
CA ALA A 207 15.55 -6.86 -4.39
C ALA A 207 16.72 -5.94 -4.80
N GLN A 208 17.05 -4.94 -4.00
CA GLN A 208 18.20 -4.06 -4.19
C GLN A 208 19.52 -4.84 -4.32
N GLU A 209 19.75 -5.78 -3.40
CA GLU A 209 20.99 -6.55 -3.40
C GLU A 209 21.05 -7.51 -4.60
N LEU A 210 19.94 -8.12 -4.97
CA LEU A 210 19.85 -8.98 -6.16
C LEU A 210 20.18 -8.20 -7.44
N ILE A 211 19.66 -6.98 -7.56
CA ILE A 211 19.88 -6.12 -8.72
C ILE A 211 21.32 -5.58 -8.73
N ARG A 212 21.80 -5.04 -7.62
CA ARG A 212 23.17 -4.50 -7.51
C ARG A 212 24.24 -5.58 -7.74
N SER A 213 24.00 -6.82 -7.32
CA SER A 213 24.90 -7.95 -7.56
C SER A 213 24.80 -8.56 -8.96
N GLY A 214 23.88 -8.06 -9.80
CA GLY A 214 23.64 -8.57 -11.16
C GLY A 214 22.97 -9.94 -11.22
N LYS A 215 22.43 -10.45 -10.10
CA LYS A 215 21.69 -11.71 -10.04
C LYS A 215 20.31 -11.60 -10.64
N ALA A 216 19.72 -10.41 -10.62
CA ALA A 216 18.45 -10.09 -11.24
C ALA A 216 18.50 -8.70 -11.87
N THR A 217 17.55 -8.41 -12.73
CA THR A 217 17.23 -7.06 -13.21
C THR A 217 15.87 -6.66 -12.68
N ILE A 218 15.51 -5.38 -12.82
CA ILE A 218 14.16 -4.93 -12.46
C ILE A 218 13.08 -5.72 -13.22
N SER A 219 13.36 -6.13 -14.45
CA SER A 219 12.43 -6.88 -15.30
C SER A 219 12.32 -8.38 -14.94
N THR A 220 13.31 -8.94 -14.24
CA THR A 220 13.32 -10.37 -13.87
C THR A 220 13.08 -10.61 -12.38
N ALA A 221 13.16 -9.59 -11.57
CA ALA A 221 12.83 -9.69 -10.14
C ALA A 221 11.32 -9.77 -9.92
N ILE A 222 10.91 -10.47 -8.86
CA ILE A 222 9.53 -10.43 -8.36
C ILE A 222 9.36 -9.10 -7.62
N CYS A 223 8.57 -8.19 -8.17
CA CYS A 223 8.43 -6.81 -7.69
C CYS A 223 7.02 -6.51 -7.16
N THR A 224 6.02 -7.22 -7.64
CA THR A 224 4.61 -7.03 -7.28
C THR A 224 4.02 -8.35 -6.77
N ARG A 225 2.90 -8.26 -6.05
CA ARG A 225 2.16 -9.45 -5.65
C ARG A 225 1.63 -10.23 -6.86
N ASP A 226 1.27 -9.54 -7.93
CA ASP A 226 0.80 -10.19 -9.16
C ASP A 226 1.92 -11.00 -9.84
N ASP A 227 3.18 -10.56 -9.73
CA ASP A 227 4.34 -11.33 -10.20
C ASP A 227 4.44 -12.68 -9.48
N ILE A 228 4.14 -12.73 -8.18
CA ILE A 228 4.14 -14.02 -7.43
C ILE A 228 3.10 -14.94 -8.01
N MET A 229 1.86 -14.47 -8.14
CA MET A 229 0.74 -15.28 -8.62
C MET A 229 0.97 -15.77 -10.05
N THR A 230 1.34 -14.87 -10.95
CA THR A 230 1.58 -15.22 -12.36
C THR A 230 2.78 -16.15 -12.53
N TYR A 231 3.83 -15.99 -11.72
CA TYR A 231 4.96 -16.90 -11.73
C TYR A 231 4.55 -18.32 -11.35
N LEU A 232 3.76 -18.50 -10.30
CA LEU A 232 3.27 -19.81 -9.86
C LEU A 232 2.34 -20.44 -10.90
N ILE A 233 1.39 -19.68 -11.45
CA ILE A 233 0.49 -20.16 -12.51
C ILE A 233 1.28 -20.59 -13.76
N ASN A 234 2.29 -19.81 -14.16
CA ASN A 234 3.14 -20.14 -15.29
C ASN A 234 4.00 -21.39 -15.05
N LYS A 235 4.22 -21.76 -13.79
CA LYS A 235 4.84 -23.03 -13.41
C LYS A 235 3.87 -24.21 -13.41
N GLY A 236 2.59 -23.99 -13.65
CA GLY A 236 1.55 -25.01 -13.74
C GLY A 236 0.74 -25.22 -12.47
N MET A 237 0.96 -24.39 -11.44
CA MET A 237 0.19 -24.47 -10.20
C MET A 237 -1.24 -23.99 -10.39
N ASP A 238 -2.15 -24.45 -9.54
CA ASP A 238 -3.54 -24.03 -9.53
C ASP A 238 -3.67 -22.54 -9.26
N SER A 239 -4.64 -21.88 -9.93
CA SER A 239 -4.82 -20.42 -9.86
C SER A 239 -5.29 -19.96 -8.48
N GLU A 240 -6.18 -20.70 -7.81
CA GLU A 240 -6.70 -20.35 -6.49
C GLU A 240 -5.63 -20.56 -5.42
N GLU A 241 -4.87 -21.64 -5.53
CA GLU A 241 -3.73 -21.88 -4.65
C GLU A 241 -2.64 -20.83 -4.83
N SER A 242 -2.30 -20.49 -6.08
CA SER A 242 -1.33 -19.42 -6.41
C SER A 242 -1.74 -18.08 -5.83
N PHE A 243 -3.02 -17.73 -5.91
CA PHE A 243 -3.58 -16.54 -5.26
C PHE A 243 -3.46 -16.62 -3.75
N THR A 244 -3.77 -17.76 -3.15
CA THR A 244 -3.68 -17.95 -1.70
C THR A 244 -2.25 -17.81 -1.21
N ILE A 245 -1.28 -18.42 -1.88
CA ILE A 245 0.15 -18.28 -1.58
C ILE A 245 0.57 -16.81 -1.65
N MET A 246 0.22 -16.13 -2.73
CA MET A 246 0.50 -14.69 -2.91
C MET A 246 -0.03 -13.86 -1.74
N GLU A 247 -1.29 -14.08 -1.33
CA GLU A 247 -1.90 -13.36 -0.20
C GLU A 247 -1.22 -13.67 1.14
N ARG A 248 -0.79 -14.91 1.38
CA ARG A 248 -0.04 -15.29 2.60
C ARG A 248 1.33 -14.61 2.64
N VAL A 249 2.00 -14.53 1.51
CA VAL A 249 3.29 -13.81 1.37
C VAL A 249 3.08 -12.31 1.59
N ARG A 250 2.12 -11.69 0.89
CA ARG A 250 1.79 -10.27 1.00
C ARG A 250 1.48 -9.83 2.44
N LYS A 251 0.68 -10.63 3.16
CA LYS A 251 0.32 -10.37 4.57
C LYS A 251 1.48 -10.64 5.54
N GLY A 252 2.61 -11.15 5.06
CA GLY A 252 3.77 -11.49 5.87
C GLY A 252 3.53 -12.66 6.83
N THR A 253 2.47 -13.46 6.63
CA THR A 253 2.15 -14.60 7.51
C THR A 253 3.16 -15.73 7.33
N VAL A 254 3.71 -15.89 6.13
CA VAL A 254 4.78 -16.84 5.84
C VAL A 254 6.07 -16.45 6.58
N ALA A 255 6.52 -15.22 6.42
CA ALA A 255 7.74 -14.70 7.06
C ALA A 255 7.65 -14.75 8.61
N LYS A 256 6.46 -14.56 9.16
CA LYS A 256 6.20 -14.63 10.59
C LYS A 256 6.00 -16.05 11.13
N GLY A 257 6.10 -17.08 10.29
CA GLY A 257 5.86 -18.49 10.67
C GLY A 257 4.41 -18.78 11.10
N LYS A 258 3.45 -17.96 10.66
CA LYS A 258 2.03 -18.07 11.06
C LYS A 258 1.14 -18.72 9.98
N CYS A 259 1.70 -19.07 8.83
CA CYS A 259 0.98 -19.77 7.76
C CYS A 259 1.00 -21.28 8.04
N LYS A 260 -0.13 -21.83 8.45
CA LYS A 260 -0.25 -23.25 8.78
C LYS A 260 -0.17 -24.14 7.55
N GLU A 261 -0.67 -23.66 6.43
CA GLU A 261 -0.71 -24.33 5.14
C GLU A 261 0.65 -24.33 4.42
N TRP A 262 1.62 -23.58 4.92
CA TRP A 262 2.91 -23.39 4.26
C TRP A 262 3.68 -24.69 3.94
N PRO A 263 3.67 -25.75 4.78
CA PRO A 263 4.31 -27.02 4.42
C PRO A 263 3.70 -27.69 3.19
N GLU A 264 2.38 -27.58 3.00
CA GLU A 264 1.66 -28.14 1.84
C GLU A 264 2.00 -27.35 0.58
N PHE A 265 1.91 -26.01 0.67
CA PHE A 265 2.32 -25.12 -0.43
C PHE A 265 3.75 -25.34 -0.89
N LYS A 266 4.69 -25.56 0.04
CA LYS A 266 6.08 -25.89 -0.31
C LYS A 266 6.20 -27.18 -1.07
N LYS A 267 5.40 -28.18 -0.74
CA LYS A 267 5.42 -29.45 -1.43
C LYS A 267 4.93 -29.29 -2.85
N ASP A 268 3.80 -28.62 -3.03
CA ASP A 268 3.23 -28.37 -4.35
C ASP A 268 4.16 -27.50 -5.22
N MET A 269 4.72 -26.42 -4.66
CA MET A 269 5.73 -25.61 -5.34
C MET A 269 6.92 -26.45 -5.81
N ALA A 270 7.43 -27.36 -4.97
CA ALA A 270 8.53 -28.25 -5.34
C ALA A 270 8.17 -29.21 -6.46
N GLU A 271 6.95 -29.74 -6.51
CA GLU A 271 6.43 -30.59 -7.60
C GLU A 271 6.38 -29.82 -8.93
N HIS A 272 6.20 -28.50 -8.89
CA HIS A 272 6.15 -27.60 -10.05
C HIS A 272 7.50 -26.90 -10.34
N ASN A 273 8.59 -27.30 -9.70
CA ASN A 273 9.93 -26.70 -9.87
C ASN A 273 9.98 -25.19 -9.53
N VAL A 274 9.35 -24.84 -8.41
CA VAL A 274 9.39 -23.51 -7.79
C VAL A 274 10.34 -23.51 -6.60
#